data_76f913add275a72629f42944fa3bb826
#
_entry.id   76f913add275a72629f42944fa3bb826
#
_cell.length_a   1.000
_cell.length_b   1.000
_cell.length_c   1.000
_cell.angle_alpha   90.00
_cell.angle_beta   90.00
_cell.angle_gamma   90.00
#
_symmetry.space_group_name_H-M   'P 1'
#
loop_
_entity.id
_entity.type
_entity.pdbx_description
1 polymer ?
#
loop_
_entity_poly.entity_id
_entity_poly.type
_entity_poly.pdbx_seq_one_letter_code
_entity_poly.pdbx_strand_id
1 'polypeptide(L)'
;VLFSLVAVLILRDRVLTTTAVGAVVLGVALQDTLGNVFAGLAIQIEKPFRVGDWVSIGGLEGRVNEITWRATRLLTRAGNVVVVPNGVMAKDTITNYSVPTRQMRLSVEVGASYDVPPNVVKAVITEALKNVSEVSSVRTPEVRVNDFAASSITYRVLFWVDDFDPADRAQDQVRSY
;
A
#
# COMPACT_ATOMS: atom_id res chain seq x y z
N VAL A 1 34.85 48.25 -37.56
CA VAL A 1 34.83 46.74 -37.58
C VAL A 1 35.06 46.18 -36.19
N LEU A 2 36.15 46.52 -35.49
CA LEU A 2 36.50 45.98 -34.15
C LEU A 2 35.45 46.31 -33.09
N PHE A 3 34.91 47.53 -33.06
CA PHE A 3 33.89 47.98 -32.12
C PHE A 3 32.56 47.22 -32.31
N SER A 4 32.16 46.97 -33.56
CA SER A 4 30.95 46.19 -33.86
C SER A 4 31.09 44.77 -33.43
N LEU A 5 32.28 44.16 -33.59
CA LEU A 5 32.54 42.79 -33.16
C LEU A 5 32.44 42.66 -31.63
N VAL A 6 33.07 43.59 -30.89
CA VAL A 6 33.01 43.60 -29.42
C VAL A 6 31.59 43.79 -28.92
N ALA A 7 30.81 44.69 -29.52
CA ALA A 7 29.41 44.90 -29.15
C ALA A 7 28.54 43.63 -29.39
N VAL A 8 28.74 42.93 -30.49
CA VAL A 8 28.04 41.67 -30.80
C VAL A 8 28.40 40.58 -29.79
N LEU A 9 29.68 40.46 -29.41
CA LEU A 9 30.10 39.50 -28.40
C LEU A 9 29.46 39.79 -27.02
N ILE A 10 29.48 41.04 -26.57
CA ILE A 10 28.86 41.43 -25.29
C ILE A 10 27.34 41.16 -25.31
N LEU A 11 26.65 41.52 -26.38
CA LEU A 11 25.22 41.26 -26.52
C LEU A 11 24.91 39.76 -26.49
N ARG A 12 25.69 38.94 -27.22
CA ARG A 12 25.57 37.49 -27.21
C ARG A 12 25.73 36.93 -25.80
N ASP A 13 26.74 37.30 -25.07
CA ASP A 13 27.00 36.81 -23.72
C ASP A 13 25.87 37.21 -22.74
N ARG A 14 25.35 38.44 -22.87
CA ARG A 14 24.19 38.89 -22.08
C ARG A 14 22.95 38.09 -22.38
N VAL A 15 22.64 37.87 -23.65
CA VAL A 15 21.47 37.07 -24.07
C VAL A 15 21.63 35.62 -23.58
N LEU A 16 22.79 35.01 -23.77
CA LEU A 16 23.03 33.64 -23.30
C LEU A 16 22.87 33.50 -21.80
N THR A 17 23.46 34.43 -21.02
CA THR A 17 23.37 34.42 -19.56
C THR A 17 21.93 34.58 -19.08
N THR A 18 21.19 35.57 -19.66
CA THR A 18 19.80 35.82 -19.28
C THR A 18 18.91 34.61 -19.61
N THR A 19 19.12 34.00 -20.79
CA THR A 19 18.37 32.81 -21.21
C THR A 19 18.68 31.63 -20.30
N ALA A 20 19.96 31.42 -19.93
CA ALA A 20 20.35 30.33 -19.02
C ALA A 20 19.72 30.49 -17.63
N VAL A 21 19.75 31.69 -17.06
CA VAL A 21 19.08 31.98 -15.77
C VAL A 21 17.59 31.77 -15.86
N GLY A 22 16.94 32.27 -16.91
CA GLY A 22 15.51 32.07 -17.16
C GLY A 22 15.14 30.60 -17.29
N ALA A 23 15.94 29.81 -17.98
CA ALA A 23 15.71 28.38 -18.12
C ALA A 23 15.82 27.62 -16.79
N VAL A 24 16.78 27.98 -15.93
CA VAL A 24 16.91 27.39 -14.58
C VAL A 24 15.70 27.75 -13.73
N VAL A 25 15.29 29.00 -13.71
CA VAL A 25 14.11 29.45 -12.95
C VAL A 25 12.84 28.72 -13.42
N LEU A 26 12.65 28.60 -14.71
CA LEU A 26 11.52 27.88 -15.30
C LEU A 26 11.59 26.38 -14.98
N GLY A 27 12.78 25.77 -15.06
CA GLY A 27 12.99 24.38 -14.71
C GLY A 27 12.63 24.07 -13.26
N VAL A 28 13.05 24.92 -12.31
CA VAL A 28 12.69 24.80 -10.90
C VAL A 28 11.19 25.01 -10.68
N ALA A 29 10.60 26.00 -11.35
CA ALA A 29 9.15 26.25 -11.24
C ALA A 29 8.29 25.08 -11.75
N LEU A 30 8.77 24.32 -12.74
CA LEU A 30 8.06 23.17 -13.33
C LEU A 30 8.45 21.82 -12.71
N GLN A 31 9.46 21.78 -11.84
CA GLN A 31 10.05 20.55 -11.31
C GLN A 31 9.01 19.60 -10.73
N ASP A 32 8.12 20.08 -9.87
CA ASP A 32 7.11 19.25 -9.23
C ASP A 32 6.07 18.72 -10.22
N THR A 33 5.69 19.53 -11.19
CA THR A 33 4.74 19.12 -12.22
C THR A 33 5.34 18.02 -13.09
N LEU A 34 6.54 18.22 -13.61
CA LEU A 34 7.24 17.23 -14.41
C LEU A 34 7.54 15.95 -13.62
N GLY A 35 7.93 16.09 -12.35
CA GLY A 35 8.15 14.97 -11.45
C GLY A 35 6.91 14.08 -11.29
N ASN A 36 5.73 14.66 -11.12
CA ASN A 36 4.48 13.90 -11.04
C ASN A 36 4.11 13.23 -12.37
N VAL A 37 4.37 13.88 -13.50
CA VAL A 37 4.14 13.29 -14.84
C VAL A 37 5.03 12.08 -15.06
N PHE A 38 6.34 12.22 -14.82
CA PHE A 38 7.29 11.11 -14.99
C PHE A 38 7.01 9.96 -14.02
N ALA A 39 6.67 10.26 -12.77
CA ALA A 39 6.25 9.25 -11.80
C ALA A 39 4.99 8.51 -12.25
N GLY A 40 3.98 9.24 -12.75
CA GLY A 40 2.77 8.63 -13.30
C GLY A 40 3.04 7.74 -14.51
N LEU A 41 3.96 8.14 -15.38
CA LEU A 41 4.39 7.33 -16.52
C LEU A 41 5.12 6.06 -16.05
N ALA A 42 6.04 6.18 -15.10
CA ALA A 42 6.76 5.05 -14.51
C ALA A 42 5.79 4.03 -13.88
N ILE A 43 4.82 4.50 -13.08
CA ILE A 43 3.77 3.65 -12.48
C ILE A 43 2.99 2.89 -13.56
N GLN A 44 2.66 3.54 -14.69
CA GLN A 44 1.92 2.90 -15.79
C GLN A 44 2.76 1.89 -16.57
N ILE A 45 4.06 2.08 -16.67
CA ILE A 45 4.98 1.16 -17.36
C ILE A 45 5.32 -0.03 -16.45
N GLU A 46 5.77 0.22 -15.23
CA GLU A 46 6.25 -0.81 -14.30
C GLU A 46 5.11 -1.57 -13.62
N LYS A 47 3.95 -0.93 -13.48
CA LYS A 47 2.72 -1.48 -12.88
C LYS A 47 2.95 -2.13 -11.51
N PRO A 48 3.54 -1.42 -10.53
CA PRO A 48 3.70 -1.94 -9.17
C PRO A 48 2.35 -2.22 -8.51
N PHE A 49 1.30 -1.57 -8.98
CA PHE A 49 -0.11 -1.82 -8.66
C PHE A 49 -0.98 -1.47 -9.88
N ARG A 50 -2.21 -1.94 -9.87
CA ARG A 50 -3.21 -1.71 -10.92
C ARG A 50 -4.50 -1.13 -10.33
N VAL A 51 -5.35 -0.56 -11.17
CA VAL A 51 -6.71 -0.19 -10.76
C VAL A 51 -7.44 -1.44 -10.27
N GLY A 52 -8.03 -1.33 -9.08
CA GLY A 52 -8.68 -2.42 -8.38
C GLY A 52 -7.83 -3.11 -7.31
N ASP A 53 -6.51 -2.88 -7.27
CA ASP A 53 -5.65 -3.44 -6.22
C ASP A 53 -5.85 -2.71 -4.89
N TRP A 54 -5.73 -3.44 -3.78
CA TRP A 54 -5.58 -2.88 -2.45
C TRP A 54 -4.10 -2.60 -2.17
N VAL A 55 -3.81 -1.36 -1.77
CA VAL A 55 -2.45 -0.90 -1.51
C VAL A 55 -2.36 -0.09 -0.22
N SER A 56 -1.19 -0.14 0.40
CA SER A 56 -0.79 0.80 1.46
C SER A 56 0.40 1.62 0.99
N ILE A 57 0.32 2.94 1.13
CA ILE A 57 1.34 3.89 0.68
C ILE A 57 1.51 4.95 1.75
N GLY A 58 2.70 5.00 2.36
CA GLY A 58 2.97 5.95 3.44
C GLY A 58 1.99 5.84 4.62
N GLY A 59 1.44 4.65 4.89
CA GLY A 59 0.45 4.40 5.93
C GLY A 59 -1.01 4.69 5.53
N LEU A 60 -1.26 5.14 4.30
CA LEU A 60 -2.60 5.31 3.74
C LEU A 60 -3.01 4.02 3.04
N GLU A 61 -4.09 3.40 3.50
CA GLU A 61 -4.65 2.19 2.89
C GLU A 61 -5.88 2.49 2.04
N GLY A 62 -5.94 1.87 0.86
CA GLY A 62 -7.11 2.01 0.00
C GLY A 62 -7.03 1.16 -1.27
N ARG A 63 -8.17 1.02 -1.91
CA ARG A 63 -8.30 0.40 -3.22
C ARG A 63 -7.98 1.41 -4.30
N VAL A 64 -7.10 1.07 -5.23
CA VAL A 64 -6.78 1.93 -6.37
C VAL A 64 -8.02 2.09 -7.25
N ASN A 65 -8.60 3.29 -7.27
CA ASN A 65 -9.78 3.61 -8.06
C ASN A 65 -9.41 4.11 -9.46
N GLU A 66 -8.38 4.96 -9.53
CA GLU A 66 -7.96 5.58 -10.79
C GLU A 66 -6.48 6.00 -10.71
N ILE A 67 -5.77 5.86 -11.82
CA ILE A 67 -4.38 6.34 -11.99
C ILE A 67 -4.39 7.38 -13.11
N THR A 68 -4.14 8.64 -12.77
CA THR A 68 -4.03 9.74 -13.74
C THR A 68 -2.56 10.12 -13.98
N TRP A 69 -2.30 11.02 -14.92
CA TRP A 69 -0.93 11.47 -15.23
C TRP A 69 -0.22 12.15 -14.05
N ARG A 70 -0.94 12.77 -13.11
CA ARG A 70 -0.35 13.50 -11.98
C ARG A 70 -0.63 12.88 -10.61
N ALA A 71 -1.68 12.08 -10.46
CA ALA A 71 -2.13 11.57 -9.17
C ALA A 71 -2.84 10.24 -9.31
N THR A 72 -2.78 9.43 -8.26
CA THR A 72 -3.57 8.20 -8.11
C THR A 72 -4.64 8.43 -7.04
N ARG A 73 -5.85 7.93 -7.29
CA ARG A 73 -7.00 8.02 -6.38
C ARG A 73 -7.18 6.68 -5.68
N LEU A 74 -7.21 6.72 -4.36
CA LEU A 74 -7.46 5.56 -3.51
C LEU A 74 -8.82 5.71 -2.84
N LEU A 75 -9.62 4.66 -2.90
CA LEU A 75 -10.87 4.54 -2.14
C LEU A 75 -10.56 3.80 -0.83
N THR A 76 -10.72 4.49 0.30
CA THR A 76 -10.49 3.91 1.62
C THR A 76 -11.65 3.03 2.06
N ARG A 77 -11.47 2.19 3.10
CA ARG A 77 -12.55 1.39 3.71
C ARG A 77 -13.69 2.25 4.27
N ALA A 78 -13.39 3.48 4.70
CA ALA A 78 -14.41 4.44 5.16
C ALA A 78 -15.22 5.08 4.01
N GLY A 79 -14.96 4.71 2.75
CA GLY A 79 -15.63 5.27 1.57
C GLY A 79 -15.08 6.62 1.11
N ASN A 80 -14.00 7.12 1.71
CA ASN A 80 -13.36 8.37 1.29
C ASN A 80 -12.42 8.16 0.11
N VAL A 81 -12.36 9.15 -0.79
CA VAL A 81 -11.37 9.17 -1.86
C VAL A 81 -10.17 10.00 -1.42
N VAL A 82 -9.02 9.37 -1.35
CA VAL A 82 -7.72 10.02 -1.10
C VAL A 82 -6.99 10.20 -2.42
N VAL A 83 -6.53 11.41 -2.69
CA VAL A 83 -5.79 11.73 -3.92
C VAL A 83 -4.31 11.89 -3.55
N VAL A 84 -3.49 10.97 -4.02
CA VAL A 84 -2.05 10.94 -3.75
C VAL A 84 -1.30 11.37 -5.02
N PRO A 85 -0.47 12.44 -4.98
CA PRO A 85 0.37 12.83 -6.11
C PRO A 85 1.33 11.68 -6.50
N ASN A 86 1.49 11.41 -7.79
CA ASN A 86 2.32 10.29 -8.25
C ASN A 86 3.79 10.43 -7.82
N GLY A 87 4.29 11.67 -7.71
CA GLY A 87 5.64 11.93 -7.20
C GLY A 87 5.85 11.55 -5.73
N VAL A 88 4.79 11.57 -4.92
CA VAL A 88 4.81 11.05 -3.54
C VAL A 88 4.85 9.53 -3.58
N MET A 89 3.96 8.90 -4.37
CA MET A 89 3.91 7.45 -4.52
C MET A 89 5.24 6.84 -4.98
N ALA A 90 5.94 7.52 -5.90
CA ALA A 90 7.23 7.05 -6.41
C ALA A 90 8.38 7.11 -5.38
N LYS A 91 8.20 7.83 -4.28
CA LYS A 91 9.21 7.98 -3.22
C LYS A 91 8.91 7.13 -1.99
N ASP A 92 7.66 6.74 -1.80
CA ASP A 92 7.21 5.99 -0.64
C ASP A 92 7.28 4.47 -0.85
N THR A 93 7.27 3.75 0.27
CA THR A 93 7.12 2.30 0.23
C THR A 93 5.68 1.94 -0.11
N ILE A 94 5.52 1.11 -1.14
CA ILE A 94 4.22 0.60 -1.58
C ILE A 94 4.09 -0.85 -1.15
N THR A 95 3.08 -1.16 -0.35
CA THR A 95 2.66 -2.53 -0.07
C THR A 95 1.43 -2.84 -0.91
N ASN A 96 1.52 -3.82 -1.80
CA ASN A 96 0.39 -4.29 -2.61
C ASN A 96 -0.15 -5.59 -2.00
N TYR A 97 -1.39 -5.55 -1.52
CA TYR A 97 -2.07 -6.69 -0.90
C TYR A 97 -2.77 -7.61 -1.91
N SER A 98 -2.81 -7.20 -3.20
CA SER A 98 -3.47 -7.95 -4.27
C SER A 98 -2.51 -8.77 -5.13
N VAL A 99 -1.19 -8.62 -4.93
CA VAL A 99 -0.13 -9.29 -5.72
C VAL A 99 0.84 -10.02 -4.76
N PRO A 100 1.32 -11.20 -5.07
CA PRO A 100 1.07 -12.04 -6.26
C PRO A 100 -0.29 -12.74 -6.27
N THR A 101 -0.96 -12.82 -5.13
CA THR A 101 -2.32 -13.37 -4.99
C THR A 101 -3.11 -12.45 -4.07
N ARG A 102 -4.44 -12.42 -4.21
CA ARG A 102 -5.31 -11.67 -3.31
C ARG A 102 -5.45 -12.33 -1.93
N GLN A 103 -4.98 -13.58 -1.82
CA GLN A 103 -5.03 -14.30 -0.56
C GLN A 103 -4.10 -13.67 0.47
N MET A 104 -4.63 -13.46 1.65
CA MET A 104 -3.92 -12.83 2.75
C MET A 104 -4.02 -13.71 4.00
N ARG A 105 -2.92 -13.82 4.75
CA ARG A 105 -2.91 -14.51 6.04
C ARG A 105 -3.19 -13.53 7.17
N LEU A 106 -4.22 -13.83 7.93
CA LEU A 106 -4.62 -13.08 9.12
C LEU A 106 -4.26 -13.86 10.39
N SER A 107 -4.23 -13.16 11.50
CA SER A 107 -4.07 -13.77 12.82
C SER A 107 -5.01 -13.14 13.83
N VAL A 108 -5.54 -14.00 14.72
CA VAL A 108 -6.34 -13.61 15.87
C VAL A 108 -5.79 -14.29 17.10
N GLU A 109 -5.79 -13.62 18.23
CA GLU A 109 -5.43 -14.22 19.51
C GLU A 109 -6.69 -14.57 20.30
N VAL A 110 -6.71 -15.79 20.85
CA VAL A 110 -7.81 -16.34 21.63
C VAL A 110 -7.24 -16.90 22.93
N GLY A 111 -7.85 -16.55 24.06
CA GLY A 111 -7.49 -17.10 25.38
C GLY A 111 -8.38 -18.30 25.73
N ALA A 112 -7.79 -19.37 26.26
CA ALA A 112 -8.54 -20.49 26.83
C ALA A 112 -8.05 -20.81 28.26
N SER A 113 -8.98 -21.37 29.09
CA SER A 113 -8.64 -21.79 30.45
C SER A 113 -7.57 -22.86 30.48
N TYR A 114 -6.80 -22.89 31.54
CA TYR A 114 -5.84 -23.95 31.84
C TYR A 114 -6.50 -25.32 32.10
N ASP A 115 -7.81 -25.34 32.39
CA ASP A 115 -8.54 -26.60 32.67
C ASP A 115 -8.73 -27.48 31.42
N VAL A 116 -8.55 -26.88 30.20
CA VAL A 116 -8.72 -27.59 28.95
C VAL A 116 -7.35 -27.88 28.32
N PRO A 117 -7.03 -29.13 28.00
CA PRO A 117 -5.77 -29.49 27.36
C PRO A 117 -5.58 -28.76 26.04
N PRO A 118 -4.36 -28.27 25.69
CA PRO A 118 -4.11 -27.49 24.50
C PRO A 118 -4.47 -28.17 23.18
N ASN A 119 -4.34 -29.50 23.11
CA ASN A 119 -4.72 -30.25 21.91
C ASN A 119 -6.25 -30.24 21.66
N VAL A 120 -7.04 -30.23 22.73
CA VAL A 120 -8.51 -30.12 22.64
C VAL A 120 -8.89 -28.72 22.17
N VAL A 121 -8.32 -27.68 22.77
CA VAL A 121 -8.55 -26.29 22.36
C VAL A 121 -8.22 -26.08 20.87
N LYS A 122 -7.06 -26.59 20.43
CA LYS A 122 -6.66 -26.50 19.02
C LYS A 122 -7.63 -27.20 18.09
N ALA A 123 -8.14 -28.39 18.46
CA ALA A 123 -9.10 -29.12 17.67
C ALA A 123 -10.43 -28.36 17.55
N VAL A 124 -10.94 -27.83 18.66
CA VAL A 124 -12.19 -27.06 18.69
C VAL A 124 -12.08 -25.78 17.82
N ILE A 125 -10.99 -25.02 17.98
CA ILE A 125 -10.78 -23.79 17.16
C ILE A 125 -10.67 -24.17 15.70
N THR A 126 -9.94 -25.25 15.34
CA THR A 126 -9.79 -25.66 13.94
C THR A 126 -11.13 -26.08 13.34
N GLU A 127 -11.99 -26.73 14.11
CA GLU A 127 -13.34 -27.12 13.65
C GLU A 127 -14.26 -25.91 13.50
N ALA A 128 -14.22 -24.97 14.46
CA ALA A 128 -14.98 -23.72 14.39
C ALA A 128 -14.64 -22.91 13.13
N LEU A 129 -13.37 -22.85 12.76
CA LEU A 129 -12.90 -22.11 11.57
C LEU A 129 -13.46 -22.65 10.24
N LYS A 130 -13.87 -23.92 10.18
CA LYS A 130 -14.51 -24.48 8.98
C LYS A 130 -15.90 -23.90 8.72
N ASN A 131 -16.55 -23.39 9.77
CA ASN A 131 -17.88 -22.82 9.67
C ASN A 131 -17.85 -21.30 9.39
N VAL A 132 -16.68 -20.69 9.35
CA VAL A 132 -16.51 -19.26 9.03
C VAL A 132 -16.40 -19.09 7.53
N SER A 133 -17.38 -18.44 6.93
CA SER A 133 -17.51 -18.29 5.47
C SER A 133 -16.36 -17.53 4.81
N GLU A 134 -15.75 -16.59 5.55
CA GLU A 134 -14.68 -15.72 5.06
C GLU A 134 -13.29 -16.40 5.12
N VAL A 135 -13.18 -17.52 5.83
CA VAL A 135 -11.93 -18.30 5.90
C VAL A 135 -11.77 -19.12 4.65
N SER A 136 -10.63 -18.97 3.96
CA SER A 136 -10.34 -19.72 2.74
C SER A 136 -10.27 -21.21 3.00
N SER A 137 -11.02 -22.00 2.25
CA SER A 137 -11.00 -23.45 2.29
C SER A 137 -9.78 -24.08 1.59
N VAL A 138 -9.02 -23.28 0.82
CA VAL A 138 -7.87 -23.74 0.04
C VAL A 138 -6.66 -24.01 0.93
N ARG A 139 -6.52 -23.25 2.02
CA ARG A 139 -5.38 -23.34 2.94
C ARG A 139 -5.83 -23.68 4.34
N THR A 140 -5.24 -24.71 4.90
CA THR A 140 -5.54 -25.16 6.26
C THR A 140 -5.14 -24.09 7.28
N PRO A 141 -6.06 -23.68 8.18
CA PRO A 141 -5.73 -22.80 9.29
C PRO A 141 -4.78 -23.48 10.27
N GLU A 142 -3.99 -22.68 10.97
CA GLU A 142 -3.02 -23.15 11.95
C GLU A 142 -3.28 -22.55 13.31
N VAL A 143 -3.33 -23.35 14.38
CA VAL A 143 -3.52 -22.91 15.76
C VAL A 143 -2.27 -23.22 16.56
N ARG A 144 -1.60 -22.18 17.07
CA ARG A 144 -0.38 -22.29 17.88
C ARG A 144 -0.64 -21.78 19.29
N VAL A 145 0.00 -22.41 20.28
CA VAL A 145 0.13 -21.80 21.61
C VAL A 145 1.09 -20.62 21.44
N ASN A 146 0.65 -19.44 21.86
CA ASN A 146 1.43 -18.20 21.77
C ASN A 146 2.12 -17.87 23.10
N ASP A 147 1.37 -17.94 24.21
CA ASP A 147 1.87 -17.57 25.53
C ASP A 147 1.04 -18.23 26.64
N PHE A 148 1.65 -18.32 27.84
CA PHE A 148 1.01 -18.74 29.07
C PHE A 148 0.80 -17.52 29.97
N ALA A 149 -0.36 -16.86 29.82
CA ALA A 149 -0.71 -15.67 30.59
C ALA A 149 -1.18 -16.01 32.01
N ALA A 150 -1.33 -15.02 32.88
CA ALA A 150 -1.63 -15.22 34.30
C ALA A 150 -2.92 -16.01 34.57
N SER A 151 -3.94 -15.93 33.70
CA SER A 151 -5.24 -16.56 33.86
C SER A 151 -5.72 -17.41 32.70
N SER A 152 -4.94 -17.47 31.60
CA SER A 152 -5.32 -18.18 30.39
C SER A 152 -4.10 -18.57 29.57
N ILE A 153 -4.25 -19.58 28.70
CA ILE A 153 -3.29 -19.88 27.66
C ILE A 153 -3.72 -19.11 26.42
N THR A 154 -2.84 -18.28 25.87
CA THR A 154 -3.10 -17.52 24.64
C THR A 154 -2.72 -18.35 23.43
N TYR A 155 -3.67 -18.50 22.51
CA TYR A 155 -3.48 -19.17 21.23
C TYR A 155 -3.47 -18.15 20.12
N ARG A 156 -2.54 -18.30 19.19
CA ARG A 156 -2.53 -17.55 17.92
C ARG A 156 -3.13 -18.41 16.84
N VAL A 157 -4.26 -17.95 16.31
CA VAL A 157 -5.02 -18.58 15.24
C VAL A 157 -4.62 -17.91 13.95
N LEU A 158 -4.01 -18.65 13.03
CA LEU A 158 -3.54 -18.18 11.73
C LEU A 158 -4.45 -18.79 10.65
N PHE A 159 -5.07 -17.94 9.85
CA PHE A 159 -5.97 -18.38 8.78
C PHE A 159 -5.82 -17.51 7.55
N TRP A 160 -6.31 -17.96 6.41
CA TRP A 160 -6.24 -17.26 5.15
C TRP A 160 -7.64 -16.78 4.75
N VAL A 161 -7.69 -15.60 4.11
CA VAL A 161 -8.86 -15.06 3.42
C VAL A 161 -8.52 -14.90 1.94
N ASP A 162 -9.52 -15.00 1.07
CA ASP A 162 -9.30 -15.00 -0.38
C ASP A 162 -9.20 -13.59 -0.97
N ASP A 163 -9.58 -12.54 -0.22
CA ASP A 163 -9.41 -11.13 -0.60
C ASP A 163 -9.13 -10.27 0.64
N PHE A 164 -8.64 -9.06 0.43
CA PHE A 164 -8.37 -8.06 1.47
C PHE A 164 -9.66 -7.43 2.04
N ASP A 165 -10.69 -7.26 1.21
CA ASP A 165 -11.97 -6.61 1.61
C ASP A 165 -12.65 -7.26 2.82
N PRO A 166 -12.78 -8.60 2.92
CA PRO A 166 -13.42 -9.26 4.06
C PRO A 166 -12.53 -9.40 5.30
N ALA A 167 -11.27 -8.94 5.28
CA ALA A 167 -10.31 -9.22 6.33
C ALA A 167 -10.79 -8.85 7.75
N ASP A 168 -11.39 -7.67 7.93
CA ASP A 168 -11.88 -7.22 9.23
C ASP A 168 -13.10 -8.04 9.69
N ARG A 169 -14.01 -8.36 8.76
CA ARG A 169 -15.18 -9.21 9.03
C ARG A 169 -14.77 -10.64 9.37
N ALA A 170 -13.78 -11.17 8.66
CA ALA A 170 -13.25 -12.49 8.95
C ALA A 170 -12.63 -12.56 10.36
N GLN A 171 -11.88 -11.54 10.77
CA GLN A 171 -11.33 -11.49 12.13
C GLN A 171 -12.43 -11.39 13.21
N ASP A 172 -13.48 -10.62 12.95
CA ASP A 172 -14.61 -10.48 13.89
C ASP A 172 -15.39 -11.80 14.00
N GLN A 173 -15.70 -12.45 12.89
CA GLN A 173 -16.35 -13.75 12.88
C GLN A 173 -15.52 -14.81 13.63
N VAL A 174 -14.20 -14.88 13.38
CA VAL A 174 -13.33 -15.83 14.08
C VAL A 174 -13.28 -15.58 15.60
N ARG A 175 -13.43 -14.35 16.07
CA ARG A 175 -13.50 -14.02 17.50
C ARG A 175 -14.85 -14.37 18.13
N SER A 176 -15.91 -14.44 17.32
CA SER A 176 -17.27 -14.63 17.78
C SER A 176 -17.68 -16.11 17.87
N TYR A 177 -16.90 -17.01 17.28
CA TYR A 177 -17.05 -18.47 17.34
C TYR A 177 -16.26 -19.07 18.51
#